data_cf4f3275161b9fd878fd3366f7c7b3c0
#
_entry.id   cf4f3275161b9fd878fd3366f7c7b3c0
#
_cell.length_a   1.000
_cell.length_b   1.000
_cell.length_c   1.000
_cell.angle_alpha   90.00
_cell.angle_beta   90.00
_cell.angle_gamma   90.00
#
_symmetry.space_group_name_H-M   'P 1'
#
loop_
_entity.id
_entity.type
_entity.pdbx_description
1 polymer ?
#
loop_
_entity_poly.entity_id
_entity_poly.type
_entity_poly.pdbx_seq_one_letter_code
_entity_poly.pdbx_strand_id
1 'polypeptide(L)'
;MLRQLVYLPHASILVAERRREFAGGAVLAIRPSVRAGGYVGTIDFLTVAPGADADAVTELLLTEVLRSAANKGCASVEAARPDDPTERARWVERGFVDLGPQMGHKLAPAGAGDQRSR
;
A
#
# COMPACT_ATOMS: atom_id res chain seq x y z
N MET A 1 7.46 8.69 -12.26
CA MET A 1 6.46 7.86 -12.91
C MET A 1 6.32 6.54 -12.18
N LEU A 2 5.12 6.08 -12.00
CA LEU A 2 4.85 4.81 -11.33
C LEU A 2 4.35 3.80 -12.34
N ARG A 3 4.78 2.55 -12.21
CA ARG A 3 4.21 1.48 -13.02
C ARG A 3 4.24 0.16 -12.27
N GLN A 4 3.32 -0.70 -12.65
CA GLN A 4 3.22 -2.05 -12.13
C GLN A 4 3.90 -2.99 -13.11
N LEU A 5 4.95 -3.67 -12.64
CA LEU A 5 5.76 -4.52 -13.52
C LEU A 5 5.19 -5.91 -13.72
N VAL A 6 4.51 -6.44 -12.70
CA VAL A 6 4.04 -7.82 -12.72
C VAL A 6 2.59 -7.87 -12.27
N TYR A 7 1.77 -8.57 -13.04
CA TYR A 7 0.39 -8.86 -12.69
C TYR A 7 0.27 -10.32 -12.31
N LEU A 8 0.26 -10.56 -11.00
CA LEU A 8 0.01 -11.89 -10.46
C LEU A 8 -1.34 -11.86 -9.76
N PRO A 9 -2.07 -12.98 -9.73
CA PRO A 9 -3.37 -13.01 -9.07
C PRO A 9 -3.32 -12.60 -7.61
N HIS A 10 -2.19 -12.87 -6.94
CA HIS A 10 -2.06 -12.68 -5.51
C HIS A 10 -0.99 -11.65 -5.12
N ALA A 11 -0.47 -10.92 -6.07
CA ALA A 11 0.57 -9.94 -5.77
C ALA A 11 0.62 -8.84 -6.82
N SER A 12 1.13 -7.69 -6.41
CA SER A 12 1.42 -6.57 -7.30
C SER A 12 2.81 -6.06 -6.97
N ILE A 13 3.60 -5.82 -8.00
CA ILE A 13 4.91 -5.21 -7.84
C ILE A 13 4.84 -3.83 -8.47
N LEU A 14 5.05 -2.81 -7.65
CA LEU A 14 4.95 -1.42 -8.06
C LEU A 14 6.33 -0.78 -8.03
N VAL A 15 6.66 -0.04 -9.07
CA VAL A 15 7.96 0.62 -9.18
C VAL A 15 7.72 2.10 -9.47
N ALA A 16 8.35 2.94 -8.68
CA ALA A 16 8.38 4.38 -8.91
C ALA A 16 9.68 4.72 -9.64
N GLU A 17 9.56 5.47 -10.73
CA GLU A 17 10.71 5.91 -11.49
C GLU A 17 10.71 7.42 -11.61
N ARG A 18 11.90 7.99 -11.67
CA ARG A 18 12.08 9.39 -11.95
C ARG A 18 13.20 9.52 -12.98
N ARG A 19 12.91 10.14 -14.11
CA ARG A 19 13.87 10.30 -15.21
C ARG A 19 14.46 8.96 -15.64
N ARG A 20 13.62 7.93 -15.67
CA ARG A 20 13.97 6.56 -16.05
C ARG A 20 14.87 5.85 -15.05
N GLU A 21 15.06 6.45 -13.88
CA GLU A 21 15.83 5.81 -12.82
C GLU A 21 14.90 5.29 -11.73
N PHE A 22 15.28 4.20 -11.13
CA PHE A 22 14.53 3.60 -10.03
C PHE A 22 14.50 4.58 -8.85
N ALA A 23 13.32 4.94 -8.39
CA ALA A 23 13.16 5.81 -7.23
C ALA A 23 12.65 5.05 -6.01
N GLY A 24 11.96 3.95 -6.21
CA GLY A 24 11.47 3.14 -5.11
C GLY A 24 10.56 2.04 -5.61
N GLY A 25 10.20 1.14 -4.73
CA GLY A 25 9.32 0.05 -5.08
C GLY A 25 8.57 -0.52 -3.90
N ALA A 26 7.49 -1.23 -4.19
CA ALA A 26 6.69 -1.89 -3.17
C ALA A 26 6.14 -3.20 -3.71
N VAL A 27 5.98 -4.16 -2.83
CA VAL A 27 5.33 -5.42 -3.14
C VAL A 27 4.10 -5.57 -2.26
N LEU A 28 2.96 -5.73 -2.91
CA LEU A 28 1.68 -5.97 -2.24
C LEU A 28 1.29 -7.42 -2.48
N ALA A 29 1.23 -8.21 -1.41
CA ALA A 29 0.75 -9.58 -1.47
C ALA A 29 -0.71 -9.60 -1.02
N ILE A 30 -1.52 -10.44 -1.64
CA ILE A 30 -2.95 -10.49 -1.37
C ILE A 30 -3.32 -11.91 -0.95
N ARG A 31 -4.04 -12.03 0.14
CA ARG A 31 -4.50 -13.31 0.64
C ARG A 31 -5.96 -13.27 1.02
N PRO A 32 -6.68 -14.39 0.91
CA PRO A 32 -8.03 -14.46 1.43
C PRO A 32 -8.02 -14.41 2.95
N SER A 33 -9.07 -13.85 3.52
CA SER A 33 -9.21 -13.76 4.97
C SER A 33 -10.68 -13.92 5.34
N VAL A 34 -10.98 -15.01 6.02
CA VAL A 34 -12.35 -15.25 6.49
C VAL A 34 -12.75 -14.18 7.50
N ARG A 35 -11.83 -13.80 8.36
CA ARG A 35 -12.09 -12.77 9.37
C ARG A 35 -12.45 -11.44 8.73
N ALA A 36 -11.75 -11.06 7.67
CA ALA A 36 -12.01 -9.80 6.98
C ALA A 36 -13.22 -9.87 6.06
N GLY A 37 -13.71 -11.05 5.77
CA GLY A 37 -14.83 -11.23 4.86
C GLY A 37 -14.44 -11.09 3.39
N GLY A 38 -13.18 -11.26 3.06
CA GLY A 38 -12.69 -11.11 1.69
C GLY A 38 -11.19 -11.28 1.61
N TYR A 39 -10.52 -10.28 1.07
CA TYR A 39 -9.06 -10.33 0.91
C TYR A 39 -8.40 -9.28 1.79
N VAL A 40 -7.17 -9.58 2.19
CA VAL A 40 -6.29 -8.65 2.90
C VAL A 40 -5.02 -8.51 2.09
N GLY A 41 -4.59 -7.27 1.89
CA GLY A 41 -3.32 -6.97 1.27
C GLY A 41 -2.25 -6.79 2.33
N THR A 42 -1.06 -7.28 2.05
CA THR A 42 0.10 -7.09 2.92
C THR A 42 1.21 -6.45 2.12
N ILE A 43 1.74 -5.34 2.62
CA ILE A 43 2.92 -4.74 2.02
C ILE A 43 4.13 -5.52 2.54
N ASP A 44 4.63 -6.43 1.70
CA ASP A 44 5.77 -7.26 2.07
C ASP A 44 7.07 -6.49 2.00
N PHE A 45 7.09 -5.46 1.19
CA PHE A 45 8.33 -4.74 0.93
C PHE A 45 8.00 -3.35 0.42
N LEU A 46 8.71 -2.36 0.92
CA LEU A 46 8.63 -0.99 0.41
C LEU A 46 10.02 -0.37 0.60
N THR A 47 10.59 0.15 -0.46
CA THR A 47 11.91 0.74 -0.40
C THR A 47 11.95 2.02 -1.21
N VAL A 48 12.85 2.92 -0.82
CA VAL A 48 13.12 4.17 -1.52
C VAL A 48 14.59 4.19 -1.87
N ALA A 49 14.90 4.52 -3.12
CA ALA A 49 16.28 4.55 -3.58
C ALA A 49 17.07 5.66 -2.87
N PRO A 50 18.38 5.45 -2.65
CA PRO A 50 19.22 6.51 -2.11
C PRO A 50 19.17 7.75 -3.00
N GLY A 51 19.09 8.91 -2.38
CA GLY A 51 19.05 10.17 -3.12
C GLY A 51 17.68 10.57 -3.64
N ALA A 52 16.69 9.69 -3.55
CA ALA A 52 15.33 10.05 -3.92
C ALA A 52 14.66 10.82 -2.78
N ASP A 53 13.63 11.60 -3.12
CA ASP A 53 12.82 12.27 -2.11
C ASP A 53 11.95 11.22 -1.42
N ALA A 54 12.34 10.82 -0.22
CA ALA A 54 11.69 9.73 0.50
C ALA A 54 10.22 10.03 0.78
N ASP A 55 9.87 11.26 1.13
CA ASP A 55 8.49 11.62 1.40
C ASP A 55 7.63 11.46 0.15
N ALA A 56 8.08 12.03 -0.96
CA ALA A 56 7.32 11.99 -2.19
C ALA A 56 7.18 10.57 -2.74
N VAL A 57 8.26 9.80 -2.68
CA VAL A 57 8.24 8.42 -3.21
C VAL A 57 7.38 7.52 -2.33
N THR A 58 7.51 7.63 -1.01
CA THR A 58 6.68 6.85 -0.10
C THR A 58 5.21 7.18 -0.29
N GLU A 59 4.88 8.45 -0.40
CA GLU A 59 3.51 8.88 -0.62
C GLU A 59 2.95 8.30 -1.92
N LEU A 60 3.72 8.38 -2.99
CA LEU A 60 3.30 7.82 -4.28
C LEU A 60 3.07 6.32 -4.18
N LEU A 61 4.02 5.59 -3.59
CA LEU A 61 3.91 4.14 -3.47
C LEU A 61 2.73 3.74 -2.59
N LEU A 62 2.54 4.36 -1.44
CA LEU A 62 1.43 4.01 -0.56
C LEU A 62 0.08 4.32 -1.21
N THR A 63 -0.02 5.44 -1.91
CA THR A 63 -1.25 5.79 -2.62
C THR A 63 -1.61 4.72 -3.64
N GLU A 64 -0.62 4.26 -4.41
CA GLU A 64 -0.88 3.28 -5.45
C GLU A 64 -1.09 1.88 -4.89
N VAL A 65 -0.42 1.54 -3.78
CA VAL A 65 -0.67 0.28 -3.09
C VAL A 65 -2.12 0.23 -2.63
N LEU A 66 -2.60 1.30 -2.00
CA LEU A 66 -3.99 1.34 -1.52
C LEU A 66 -4.99 1.24 -2.68
N ARG A 67 -4.69 1.92 -3.78
CA ARG A 67 -5.55 1.84 -4.96
C ARG A 67 -5.57 0.43 -5.54
N SER A 68 -4.41 -0.19 -5.68
CA SER A 68 -4.31 -1.55 -6.20
C SER A 68 -5.06 -2.54 -5.30
N ALA A 69 -4.87 -2.41 -3.99
CA ALA A 69 -5.56 -3.29 -3.04
C ALA A 69 -7.07 -3.13 -3.12
N ALA A 70 -7.56 -1.89 -3.20
CA ALA A 70 -9.00 -1.64 -3.32
C ALA A 70 -9.55 -2.24 -4.60
N ASN A 71 -8.84 -2.09 -5.71
CA ASN A 71 -9.25 -2.64 -7.00
C ASN A 71 -9.30 -4.17 -7.00
N LYS A 72 -8.49 -4.80 -6.16
CA LYS A 72 -8.46 -6.26 -6.04
C LYS A 72 -9.42 -6.79 -4.97
N GLY A 73 -10.20 -5.92 -4.36
CA GLY A 73 -11.21 -6.33 -3.41
C GLY A 73 -10.72 -6.55 -1.99
N CYS A 74 -9.58 -5.96 -1.64
CA CYS A 74 -9.07 -6.07 -0.28
C CYS A 74 -9.91 -5.23 0.69
N ALA A 75 -10.19 -5.80 1.86
CA ALA A 75 -10.88 -5.09 2.93
C ALA A 75 -9.93 -4.20 3.72
N SER A 76 -8.65 -4.54 3.73
CA SER A 76 -7.63 -3.79 4.46
C SER A 76 -6.25 -4.06 3.88
N VAL A 77 -5.30 -3.21 4.25
CA VAL A 77 -3.89 -3.39 3.93
C VAL A 77 -3.12 -3.35 5.24
N GLU A 78 -2.23 -4.31 5.41
CA GLU A 78 -1.37 -4.41 6.59
C GLU A 78 0.09 -4.31 6.17
N ALA A 79 0.93 -3.89 7.09
CA ALA A 79 2.36 -3.78 6.85
C ALA A 79 3.11 -3.85 8.18
N ALA A 80 4.38 -4.23 8.12
CA ALA A 80 5.22 -4.17 9.29
C ALA A 80 5.34 -2.72 9.76
N ARG A 81 5.33 -2.53 11.06
CA ARG A 81 5.46 -1.21 11.65
C ARG A 81 6.88 -0.69 11.44
N PRO A 82 7.06 0.48 10.80
CA PRO A 82 8.40 1.03 10.64
C PRO A 82 9.04 1.35 11.99
N ASP A 83 10.34 1.10 12.11
CA ASP A 83 11.06 1.41 13.34
C ASP A 83 11.27 2.91 13.52
N ASP A 84 11.43 3.64 12.42
CA ASP A 84 11.69 5.07 12.44
C ASP A 84 10.39 5.84 12.74
N PRO A 85 10.37 6.65 13.81
CA PRO A 85 9.17 7.45 14.13
C PRO A 85 8.73 8.37 12.98
N THR A 86 9.66 8.90 12.22
CA THR A 86 9.34 9.77 11.09
C THR A 86 8.61 8.98 9.99
N GLU A 87 9.06 7.76 9.73
CA GLU A 87 8.38 6.89 8.79
C GLU A 87 6.97 6.55 9.27
N ARG A 88 6.82 6.19 10.55
CA ARG A 88 5.49 5.91 11.10
C ARG A 88 4.55 7.09 10.92
N ALA A 89 5.04 8.30 11.15
CA ALA A 89 4.23 9.49 10.99
C ALA A 89 3.75 9.67 9.55
N ARG A 90 4.59 9.37 8.56
CA ARG A 90 4.18 9.43 7.15
C ARG A 90 3.05 8.46 6.86
N TRP A 91 3.15 7.26 7.39
CA TRP A 91 2.12 6.24 7.16
C TRP A 91 0.80 6.66 7.80
N VAL A 92 0.86 7.21 9.02
CA VAL A 92 -0.33 7.70 9.70
C VAL A 92 -1.00 8.82 8.92
N GLU A 93 -0.21 9.71 8.33
CA GLU A 93 -0.74 10.78 7.50
C GLU A 93 -1.45 10.25 6.26
N ARG A 94 -1.07 9.06 5.81
CA ARG A 94 -1.73 8.40 4.67
C ARG A 94 -2.91 7.53 5.08
N GLY A 95 -3.34 7.61 6.33
CA GLY A 95 -4.51 6.91 6.80
C GLY A 95 -4.25 5.56 7.45
N PHE A 96 -3.01 5.17 7.62
CA PHE A 96 -2.68 3.97 8.35
C PHE A 96 -2.81 4.19 9.85
N VAL A 97 -3.16 3.14 10.56
CA VAL A 97 -3.26 3.16 12.01
C VAL A 97 -2.15 2.28 12.57
N ASP A 98 -1.48 2.79 13.60
CA ASP A 98 -0.44 2.02 14.29
C ASP A 98 -1.13 1.03 15.23
N LEU A 99 -1.04 -0.26 14.89
CA LEU A 99 -1.69 -1.33 15.64
C LEU A 99 -0.70 -2.05 16.57
N GLY A 100 0.45 -1.44 16.84
CA GLY A 100 1.50 -2.04 17.65
C GLY A 100 2.51 -2.78 16.78
N PRO A 101 2.38 -4.10 16.60
CA PRO A 101 3.35 -4.82 15.78
C PRO A 101 3.25 -4.50 14.29
N GLN A 102 2.14 -3.93 13.86
CA GLN A 102 1.94 -3.62 12.44
C GLN A 102 1.11 -2.38 12.24
N MET A 103 1.16 -1.84 11.04
CA MET A 103 0.28 -0.78 10.59
C MET A 103 -0.88 -1.39 9.83
N GLY A 104 -2.05 -0.77 9.91
CA GLY A 104 -3.22 -1.26 9.19
C GLY A 104 -4.03 -0.13 8.59
N HIS A 105 -4.68 -0.40 7.49
CA HIS A 105 -5.54 0.56 6.82
C HIS A 105 -6.77 -0.17 6.29
N LYS A 106 -7.94 0.19 6.81
CA LYS A 106 -9.18 -0.33 6.28
C LYS A 106 -9.48 0.33 4.94
N LEU A 107 -10.06 -0.44 4.05
CA LEU A 107 -10.42 0.05 2.74
C LEU A 107 -11.94 -0.03 2.57
N ALA A 108 -12.48 0.94 1.85
CA ALA A 108 -13.86 0.86 1.43
C ALA A 108 -13.98 -0.24 0.37
N PRO A 109 -15.03 -1.08 0.40
CA PRO A 109 -15.22 -2.06 -0.65
C PRO A 109 -15.27 -1.40 -2.03
N ALA A 110 -14.85 -2.14 -3.06
CA ALA A 110 -14.91 -1.63 -4.42
C ALA A 110 -16.33 -1.18 -4.73
N GLY A 111 -16.50 0.04 -5.23
CA GLY A 111 -17.79 0.60 -5.49
C GLY A 111 -18.53 1.11 -4.26
N ALA A 112 -17.93 1.07 -3.08
CA ALA A 112 -18.58 1.48 -1.85
C ALA A 112 -18.98 2.95 -1.84
N GLY A 113 -18.24 3.79 -2.56
CA GLY A 113 -18.60 5.19 -2.68
C GLY A 113 -20.01 5.36 -3.21
N ASP A 114 -20.36 4.58 -4.19
CA ASP A 114 -21.71 4.58 -4.76
C ASP A 114 -22.70 3.99 -3.80
N GLN A 115 -22.26 3.05 -3.03
CA GLN A 115 -23.14 2.32 -2.15
C GLN A 115 -23.40 3.02 -0.84
N ARG A 116 -22.45 3.73 -0.34
CA ARG A 116 -22.62 4.39 0.96
C ARG A 116 -23.66 5.49 0.96
N SER A 117 -24.00 5.96 -0.18
CA SER A 117 -25.02 6.99 -0.26
C SER A 117 -26.43 6.42 -0.11
N ARG A 118 -26.53 5.14 -0.03
CA ARG A 118 -27.80 4.48 0.06
C ARG A 118 -28.25 4.20 1.42
#